data_b1ded0c7e782f4cd4b9be23339e96d4d
#
_entry.id   b1ded0c7e782f4cd4b9be23339e96d4d
#
_cell.length_a   1.000
_cell.length_b   1.000
_cell.length_c   1.000
_cell.angle_alpha   90.00
_cell.angle_beta   90.00
_cell.angle_gamma   90.00
#
_symmetry.space_group_name_H-M   'P 1'
#
loop_
_entity.id
_entity.type
_entity.pdbx_description
1 polymer ?
#
loop_
_entity_poly.entity_id
_entity_poly.type
_entity_poly.pdbx_seq_one_letter_code
_entity_poly.pdbx_strand_id
1 'polypeptide(L)'
;MSQDRPVAELDPIRRLRVLARTLPGALHHAEIVLPVPPDRVWAVASDLENQLPLLLSTVRSFTVTRAEGDRLRARAVGTLGQRADFEVVLRPGWCLMSSRFVVGAMAATPEGDGTRFGSLGGFRVPGARLLRPVLDSLGDRAVRRFAEHPDLRA
;
A
#
# COMPACT_ATOMS: atom_id res chain seq x y z
N MET A 1 39.55 -5.15 -3.79
CA MET A 1 38.88 -4.83 -2.54
C MET A 1 37.50 -4.31 -2.84
N SER A 2 36.48 -5.14 -2.74
CA SER A 2 35.09 -4.69 -2.70
C SER A 2 34.87 -3.93 -1.43
N GLN A 3 34.76 -2.62 -1.50
CA GLN A 3 34.17 -1.87 -0.40
C GLN A 3 32.68 -2.19 -0.42
N ASP A 4 32.29 -3.15 0.39
CA ASP A 4 30.90 -3.33 0.79
C ASP A 4 30.48 -2.05 1.52
N ARG A 5 29.99 -1.10 0.74
CA ARG A 5 29.25 0.03 1.32
C ARG A 5 27.99 -0.57 1.89
N PRO A 6 27.77 -0.48 3.21
CA PRO A 6 26.49 -0.86 3.74
C PRO A 6 25.45 -0.02 3.02
N VAL A 7 24.63 -0.67 2.19
CA VAL A 7 23.42 -0.07 1.66
C VAL A 7 22.55 0.12 2.90
N ALA A 8 22.50 1.35 3.41
CA ALA A 8 21.58 1.69 4.47
C ALA A 8 20.18 1.36 3.99
N GLU A 9 19.61 0.27 4.48
CA GLU A 9 18.21 -0.04 4.21
C GLU A 9 17.38 1.12 4.77
N LEU A 10 16.71 1.82 3.87
CA LEU A 10 15.78 2.86 4.29
C LEU A 10 14.66 2.21 5.10
N ASP A 11 14.36 2.82 6.24
CA ASP A 11 13.13 2.55 6.97
C ASP A 11 11.92 2.53 6.00
N PRO A 12 10.99 1.55 6.11
CA PRO A 12 9.87 1.42 5.16
C PRO A 12 9.06 2.69 4.96
N ILE A 13 8.80 3.47 6.00
CA ILE A 13 8.09 4.74 5.88
C ILE A 13 8.89 5.78 5.09
N ARG A 14 10.20 5.88 5.31
CA ARG A 14 11.08 6.77 4.53
C ARG A 14 11.11 6.35 3.06
N ARG A 15 11.15 5.05 2.81
CA ARG A 15 11.08 4.50 1.46
C ARG A 15 9.78 4.86 0.77
N LEU A 16 8.66 4.77 1.48
CA LEU A 16 7.36 5.17 0.98
C LEU A 16 7.31 6.66 0.61
N ARG A 17 7.87 7.51 1.46
CA ARG A 17 7.94 8.97 1.21
C ARG A 17 8.79 9.31 -0.02
N VAL A 18 9.89 8.60 -0.22
CA VAL A 18 10.72 8.76 -1.42
C VAL A 18 9.93 8.36 -2.67
N LEU A 19 9.23 7.24 -2.64
CA LEU A 19 8.38 6.82 -3.75
C LEU A 19 7.27 7.84 -4.05
N ALA A 20 6.64 8.40 -3.03
CA ALA A 20 5.60 9.41 -3.20
C ALA A 20 6.09 10.67 -3.93
N ARG A 21 7.37 11.01 -3.79
CA ARG A 21 8.00 12.17 -4.42
C ARG A 21 8.54 11.87 -5.82
N THR A 22 8.92 10.63 -6.09
CA THR A 22 9.68 10.27 -7.31
C THR A 22 8.84 9.56 -8.36
N LEU A 23 7.76 8.88 -7.99
CA LEU A 23 6.89 8.24 -8.95
C LEU A 23 6.08 9.27 -9.74
N PRO A 24 6.04 9.14 -11.08
CA PRO A 24 5.21 10.02 -11.91
C PRO A 24 3.73 9.69 -11.76
N GLY A 25 2.89 10.69 -11.96
CA GLY A 25 1.45 10.55 -11.97
C GLY A 25 0.76 11.23 -10.79
N ALA A 26 -0.54 10.99 -10.65
CA ALA A 26 -1.33 11.48 -9.53
C ALA A 26 -1.33 10.42 -8.42
N LEU A 27 -0.66 10.75 -7.32
CA LEU A 27 -0.50 9.86 -6.18
C LEU A 27 -1.11 10.50 -4.93
N HIS A 28 -1.80 9.67 -4.15
CA HIS A 28 -2.23 10.00 -2.80
C HIS A 28 -1.31 9.31 -1.79
N HIS A 29 -0.77 10.07 -0.85
CA HIS A 29 0.08 9.58 0.24
C HIS A 29 -0.54 9.98 1.58
N ALA A 30 -0.73 9.02 2.47
CA ALA A 30 -1.25 9.24 3.80
C ALA A 30 -0.48 8.41 4.83
N GLU A 31 -0.34 8.97 6.03
CA GLU A 31 0.27 8.29 7.16
C GLU A 31 -0.61 8.44 8.40
N ILE A 32 -0.61 7.42 9.25
CA ILE A 32 -1.34 7.38 10.50
C ILE A 32 -0.53 6.66 11.56
N VAL A 33 -0.66 7.07 12.81
CA VAL A 33 -0.09 6.37 13.96
C VAL A 33 -1.18 5.54 14.62
N LEU A 34 -0.92 4.25 14.78
CA LEU A 34 -1.84 3.27 15.35
C LEU A 34 -1.34 2.81 16.73
N PRO A 35 -2.25 2.57 17.70
CA PRO A 35 -1.87 2.26 19.09
C PRO A 35 -1.55 0.77 19.32
N VAL A 36 -1.14 0.05 18.28
CA VAL A 36 -0.85 -1.39 18.32
C VAL A 36 0.53 -1.69 17.73
N PRO A 37 1.15 -2.83 18.08
CA PRO A 37 2.50 -3.19 17.60
C PRO A 37 2.56 -3.39 16.08
N PRO A 38 3.75 -3.19 15.45
CA PRO A 38 3.92 -3.29 14.00
C PRO A 38 3.55 -4.65 13.41
N ASP A 39 3.85 -5.74 14.08
CA ASP A 39 3.50 -7.09 13.62
C ASP A 39 1.98 -7.29 13.53
N ARG A 40 1.25 -6.72 14.45
CA ARG A 40 -0.22 -6.77 14.46
C ARG A 40 -0.83 -5.91 13.34
N VAL A 41 -0.30 -4.73 13.13
CA VAL A 41 -0.69 -3.86 12.00
C VAL A 41 -0.41 -4.58 10.68
N TRP A 42 0.77 -5.19 10.56
CA TRP A 42 1.17 -5.83 9.33
C TRP A 42 0.40 -7.12 9.04
N ALA A 43 0.00 -7.86 10.05
CA ALA A 43 -0.87 -9.03 9.89
C ALA A 43 -2.20 -8.66 9.20
N VAL A 44 -2.75 -7.50 9.50
CA VAL A 44 -3.95 -6.98 8.83
C VAL A 44 -3.60 -6.43 7.44
N ALA A 45 -2.61 -5.57 7.33
CA ALA A 45 -2.26 -4.90 6.07
C ALA A 45 -1.80 -5.87 4.98
N SER A 46 -1.09 -6.94 5.33
CA SER A 46 -0.57 -7.92 4.39
C SER A 46 -1.61 -8.92 3.88
N ASP A 47 -2.78 -8.96 4.48
CA ASP A 47 -3.90 -9.80 4.03
C ASP A 47 -4.66 -9.11 2.86
N LEU A 48 -3.99 -9.03 1.73
CA LEU A 48 -4.45 -8.26 0.57
C LEU A 48 -5.80 -8.72 0.03
N GLU A 49 -6.02 -10.04 -0.03
CA GLU A 49 -7.23 -10.60 -0.61
C GLU A 49 -8.49 -10.24 0.17
N ASN A 50 -8.39 -10.18 1.50
CA ASN A 50 -9.51 -9.83 2.37
C ASN A 50 -9.62 -8.32 2.63
N GLN A 51 -8.50 -7.63 2.72
CA GLN A 51 -8.49 -6.22 3.13
C GLN A 51 -8.71 -5.23 1.99
N LEU A 52 -8.10 -5.45 0.83
CA LEU A 52 -8.21 -4.48 -0.27
C LEU A 52 -9.66 -4.24 -0.73
N PRO A 53 -10.52 -5.26 -0.88
CA PRO A 53 -11.92 -5.02 -1.20
C PRO A 53 -12.70 -4.26 -0.13
N LEU A 54 -12.30 -4.38 1.13
CA LEU A 54 -12.93 -3.65 2.23
C LEU A 54 -12.45 -2.20 2.31
N LEU A 55 -11.19 -1.95 2.00
CA LEU A 55 -10.58 -0.62 2.10
C LEU A 55 -10.85 0.25 0.88
N LEU A 56 -10.88 -0.35 -0.29
CA LEU A 56 -11.05 0.35 -1.56
C LEU A 56 -12.42 0.03 -2.16
N SER A 57 -13.32 1.00 -2.14
CA SER A 57 -14.67 0.85 -2.69
C SER A 57 -14.72 0.56 -4.19
N THR A 58 -13.63 0.84 -4.90
CA THR A 58 -13.49 0.59 -6.33
C THR A 58 -13.02 -0.83 -6.65
N VAL A 59 -12.59 -1.60 -5.66
CA VAL A 59 -12.12 -2.98 -5.80
C VAL A 59 -13.16 -3.95 -5.26
N ARG A 60 -13.66 -4.82 -6.11
CA ARG A 60 -14.63 -5.87 -5.75
C ARG A 60 -13.94 -7.13 -5.25
N SER A 61 -12.83 -7.52 -5.88
CA SER A 61 -12.02 -8.66 -5.48
C SER A 61 -10.56 -8.47 -5.80
N PHE A 62 -9.71 -9.09 -5.00
CA PHE A 62 -8.27 -9.14 -5.20
C PHE A 62 -7.81 -10.57 -4.90
N THR A 63 -7.23 -11.25 -5.90
CA THR A 63 -6.88 -12.66 -5.81
C THR A 63 -5.41 -12.85 -6.17
N VAL A 64 -4.65 -13.46 -5.28
CA VAL A 64 -3.27 -13.86 -5.56
C VAL A 64 -3.28 -15.09 -6.47
N THR A 65 -2.69 -14.95 -7.64
CA THR A 65 -2.67 -16.00 -8.67
C THR A 65 -1.36 -16.79 -8.68
N ARG A 66 -0.28 -16.21 -8.17
CA ARG A 66 1.03 -16.84 -8.06
C ARG A 66 1.83 -16.22 -6.94
N ALA A 67 2.59 -17.03 -6.22
CA ALA A 67 3.49 -16.58 -5.16
C ALA A 67 4.85 -17.27 -5.26
N GLU A 68 5.93 -16.50 -5.25
CA GLU A 68 7.32 -16.96 -5.22
C GLU A 68 8.11 -16.10 -4.24
N GLY A 69 8.31 -16.61 -3.02
CA GLY A 69 8.97 -15.83 -1.98
C GLY A 69 8.21 -14.55 -1.64
N ASP A 70 8.86 -13.41 -1.75
CA ASP A 70 8.29 -12.08 -1.52
C ASP A 70 7.59 -11.47 -2.75
N ARG A 71 7.60 -12.16 -3.88
CA ARG A 71 6.97 -11.72 -5.13
C ARG A 71 5.67 -12.47 -5.39
N LEU A 72 4.62 -11.70 -5.62
CA LEU A 72 3.29 -12.22 -5.91
C LEU A 72 2.79 -11.66 -7.23
N ARG A 73 1.92 -12.43 -7.88
CA ARG A 73 1.04 -11.92 -8.94
C ARG A 73 -0.39 -11.99 -8.44
N ALA A 74 -1.17 -10.97 -8.76
CA ALA A 74 -2.54 -10.89 -8.32
C ALA A 74 -3.43 -10.29 -9.40
N ARG A 75 -4.71 -10.60 -9.33
CA ARG A 75 -5.75 -10.04 -10.20
C ARG A 75 -6.74 -9.26 -9.36
N ALA A 76 -6.94 -8.00 -9.70
CA ALA A 76 -7.98 -7.17 -9.15
C ALA A 76 -9.16 -7.12 -10.13
N VAL A 77 -10.37 -7.19 -9.59
CA VAL A 77 -11.61 -6.94 -10.32
C VAL A 77 -12.28 -5.73 -9.68
N GLY A 78 -12.55 -4.72 -10.48
CA GLY A 78 -13.25 -3.53 -10.03
C GLY A 78 -14.76 -3.70 -9.93
N THR A 79 -15.41 -2.76 -9.27
CA THR A 79 -16.87 -2.76 -9.09
C THR A 79 -17.65 -2.65 -10.41
N LEU A 80 -17.02 -2.12 -11.45
CA LEU A 80 -17.59 -2.06 -12.81
C LEU A 80 -17.19 -3.25 -13.70
N GLY A 81 -16.54 -4.28 -13.12
CA GLY A 81 -16.09 -5.47 -13.84
C GLY A 81 -14.73 -5.33 -14.54
N GLN A 82 -14.09 -4.16 -14.48
CA GLN A 82 -12.75 -3.97 -15.02
C GLN A 82 -11.72 -4.83 -14.27
N ARG A 83 -10.73 -5.34 -15.00
CA ARG A 83 -9.69 -6.23 -14.47
C ARG A 83 -8.33 -5.61 -14.61
N ALA A 84 -7.46 -5.85 -13.62
CA ALA A 84 -6.07 -5.45 -13.66
C ALA A 84 -5.19 -6.56 -13.05
N ASP A 85 -4.07 -6.82 -13.71
CA ASP A 85 -3.06 -7.74 -13.21
C ASP A 85 -1.97 -6.94 -12.50
N PHE A 86 -1.64 -7.35 -11.28
CA PHE A 86 -0.66 -6.69 -10.43
C PHE A 86 0.57 -7.57 -10.20
N GLU A 87 1.71 -6.93 -10.22
CA GLU A 87 2.92 -7.46 -9.61
C GLU A 87 3.04 -6.88 -8.20
N VAL A 88 3.29 -7.76 -7.23
CA VAL A 88 3.33 -7.40 -5.81
C VAL A 88 4.65 -7.84 -5.22
N VAL A 89 5.31 -6.94 -4.51
CA VAL A 89 6.41 -7.25 -3.59
C VAL A 89 5.88 -7.10 -2.18
N LEU A 90 5.89 -8.17 -1.42
CA LEU A 90 5.36 -8.22 -0.06
C LEU A 90 6.43 -8.72 0.90
N ARG A 91 6.85 -7.86 1.81
CA ARG A 91 7.85 -8.12 2.85
C ARG A 91 7.32 -7.65 4.20
N PRO A 92 7.92 -8.09 5.31
CA PRO A 92 7.56 -7.51 6.61
C PRO A 92 7.68 -5.99 6.60
N GLY A 93 6.57 -5.31 6.89
CA GLY A 93 6.51 -3.84 6.93
C GLY A 93 6.52 -3.12 5.57
N TRP A 94 6.51 -3.85 4.45
CA TRP A 94 6.59 -3.25 3.11
C TRP A 94 5.74 -4.00 2.10
N CYS A 95 4.94 -3.27 1.33
CA CYS A 95 4.21 -3.80 0.18
C CYS A 95 4.24 -2.79 -0.97
N LEU A 96 4.58 -3.25 -2.15
CA LEU A 96 4.51 -2.47 -3.38
C LEU A 96 3.71 -3.25 -4.42
N MET A 97 2.66 -2.65 -4.93
CA MET A 97 1.79 -3.21 -5.96
C MET A 97 1.84 -2.33 -7.20
N SER A 98 2.02 -2.92 -8.34
CA SER A 98 2.01 -2.19 -9.61
C SER A 98 1.28 -2.95 -10.71
N SER A 99 0.47 -2.23 -11.46
CA SER A 99 -0.13 -2.66 -12.71
C SER A 99 0.23 -1.67 -13.81
N ARG A 100 -0.31 -1.87 -14.99
CA ARG A 100 -0.03 -0.98 -16.13
C ARG A 100 -0.34 0.50 -15.83
N PHE A 101 -1.42 0.79 -15.10
CA PHE A 101 -1.91 2.15 -14.87
C PHE A 101 -2.04 2.53 -13.40
N VAL A 102 -1.92 1.58 -12.49
CA VAL A 102 -2.17 1.77 -11.07
C VAL A 102 -0.93 1.37 -10.28
N VAL A 103 -0.59 2.16 -9.28
CA VAL A 103 0.43 1.85 -8.29
C VAL A 103 -0.14 1.98 -6.90
N GLY A 104 0.25 1.10 -6.02
CA GLY A 104 -0.09 1.15 -4.60
C GLY A 104 1.07 0.68 -3.76
N ALA A 105 1.23 1.23 -2.57
CA ALA A 105 2.25 0.80 -1.63
C ALA A 105 1.77 1.00 -0.19
N MET A 106 2.29 0.19 0.71
CA MET A 106 2.06 0.29 2.14
C MET A 106 3.35 0.07 2.89
N ALA A 107 3.50 0.76 4.01
CA ALA A 107 4.65 0.61 4.89
C ALA A 107 4.24 0.73 6.35
N ALA A 108 4.95 0.04 7.22
CA ALA A 108 4.74 0.11 8.66
C ALA A 108 6.09 0.08 9.39
N THR A 109 6.25 0.97 10.36
CA THR A 109 7.42 1.02 11.24
C THR A 109 7.01 1.24 12.69
N PRO A 110 7.82 0.76 13.66
CA PRO A 110 7.58 1.08 15.06
C PRO A 110 7.63 2.60 15.29
N GLU A 111 6.73 3.08 16.12
CA GLU A 111 6.74 4.46 16.62
C GLU A 111 6.25 4.50 18.06
N GLY A 112 7.13 4.75 19.01
CA GLY A 112 6.81 4.63 20.43
C GLY A 112 6.33 3.21 20.75
N ASP A 113 5.19 3.10 21.43
CA ASP A 113 4.53 1.83 21.74
C ASP A 113 3.59 1.35 20.63
N GLY A 114 3.48 2.11 19.57
CA GLY A 114 2.58 1.84 18.44
C GLY A 114 3.31 1.67 17.12
N THR A 115 2.60 2.00 16.05
CA THR A 115 3.06 1.84 14.68
C THR A 115 2.70 3.05 13.85
N ARG A 116 3.65 3.55 13.07
CA ARG A 116 3.35 4.44 11.95
C ARG A 116 3.08 3.60 10.71
N PHE A 117 1.88 3.74 10.19
CA PHE A 117 1.44 3.11 8.96
C PHE A 117 1.31 4.16 7.87
N GLY A 118 1.84 3.87 6.69
CA GLY A 118 1.70 4.72 5.52
C GLY A 118 1.11 3.98 4.34
N SER A 119 0.37 4.70 3.52
CA SER A 119 -0.18 4.20 2.27
C SER A 119 0.05 5.18 1.13
N LEU A 120 0.22 4.63 -0.04
CA LEU A 120 0.40 5.35 -1.29
C LEU A 120 -0.46 4.67 -2.35
N GLY A 121 -1.18 5.45 -3.14
CA GLY A 121 -1.94 4.90 -4.24
C GLY A 121 -2.22 5.95 -5.31
N GLY A 122 -2.37 5.52 -6.55
CA GLY A 122 -2.67 6.43 -7.62
C GLY A 122 -2.60 5.84 -9.00
N PHE A 123 -2.79 6.71 -9.99
CA PHE A 123 -2.81 6.39 -11.41
C PHE A 123 -1.60 6.98 -12.14
N ARG A 124 -1.04 6.20 -13.05
CA ARG A 124 0.06 6.57 -13.94
C ARG A 124 -0.45 6.76 -15.38
N VAL A 125 -1.50 7.56 -15.55
CA VAL A 125 -2.10 7.84 -16.87
C VAL A 125 -2.03 9.34 -17.17
N PRO A 126 -1.95 9.74 -18.47
CA PRO A 126 -2.04 11.14 -18.84
C PRO A 126 -3.36 11.75 -18.33
N GLY A 127 -3.29 12.97 -17.78
CA GLY A 127 -4.48 13.65 -17.24
C GLY A 127 -4.94 13.17 -15.85
N ALA A 128 -4.24 12.23 -15.23
CA ALA A 128 -4.59 11.71 -13.90
C ALA A 128 -4.63 12.80 -12.82
N ARG A 129 -3.92 13.91 -12.99
CA ARG A 129 -3.93 15.06 -12.06
C ARG A 129 -5.33 15.66 -11.89
N LEU A 130 -6.18 15.56 -12.89
CA LEU A 130 -7.58 16.02 -12.82
C LEU A 130 -8.41 15.17 -11.86
N LEU A 131 -7.98 13.93 -11.59
CA LEU A 131 -8.64 13.00 -10.67
C LEU A 131 -8.11 13.13 -9.23
N ARG A 132 -7.15 14.01 -8.97
CA ARG A 132 -6.51 14.13 -7.66
C ARG A 132 -7.50 14.33 -6.51
N PRO A 133 -8.54 15.18 -6.60
CA PRO A 133 -9.51 15.30 -5.52
C PRO A 133 -10.25 14.01 -5.22
N VAL A 134 -10.55 13.21 -6.25
CA VAL A 134 -11.19 11.90 -6.10
C VAL A 134 -10.23 10.90 -5.44
N LEU A 135 -8.96 10.88 -5.88
CA LEU A 135 -7.92 10.04 -5.30
C LEU A 135 -7.67 10.35 -3.83
N ASP A 136 -7.59 11.63 -3.48
CA ASP A 136 -7.38 12.06 -2.10
C ASP A 136 -8.55 11.62 -1.21
N SER A 137 -9.78 11.77 -1.69
CA SER A 137 -10.97 11.31 -0.97
C SER A 137 -10.99 9.80 -0.76
N LEU A 138 -10.67 9.01 -1.80
CA LEU A 138 -10.60 7.54 -1.72
C LEU A 138 -9.49 7.08 -0.79
N GLY A 139 -8.31 7.69 -0.87
CA GLY A 139 -7.16 7.37 -0.03
C GLY A 139 -7.40 7.68 1.43
N ASP A 140 -7.99 8.82 1.75
CA ASP A 140 -8.33 9.21 3.11
C ASP A 140 -9.38 8.26 3.72
N ARG A 141 -10.37 7.85 2.94
CA ARG A 141 -11.36 6.86 3.38
C ARG A 141 -10.72 5.50 3.63
N ALA A 142 -9.82 5.07 2.77
CA ALA A 142 -9.12 3.79 2.93
C ALA A 142 -8.30 3.76 4.23
N VAL A 143 -7.55 4.81 4.53
CA VAL A 143 -6.77 4.91 5.77
C VAL A 143 -7.68 4.93 7.00
N ARG A 144 -8.78 5.66 6.96
CA ARG A 144 -9.75 5.68 8.06
C ARG A 144 -10.38 4.32 8.30
N ARG A 145 -10.82 3.63 7.25
CA ARG A 145 -11.36 2.27 7.35
C ARG A 145 -10.35 1.29 7.91
N PHE A 146 -9.11 1.40 7.49
CA PHE A 146 -8.01 0.59 8.01
C PHE A 146 -7.83 0.81 9.52
N ALA A 147 -7.79 2.06 9.97
CA ALA A 147 -7.65 2.42 11.37
C ALA A 147 -8.83 1.94 12.24
N GLU A 148 -10.00 1.78 11.64
CA GLU A 148 -11.21 1.29 12.32
C GLU A 148 -11.27 -0.24 12.44
N HIS A 149 -10.32 -0.97 11.85
CA HIS A 149 -10.28 -2.43 11.94
C HIS A 149 -10.20 -2.88 13.40
N PRO A 150 -11.01 -3.87 13.83
CA PRO A 150 -11.08 -4.30 15.25
C PRO A 150 -9.71 -4.69 15.82
N ASP A 151 -8.84 -5.33 15.04
CA ASP A 151 -7.53 -5.78 15.47
C ASP A 151 -6.50 -4.63 15.64
N LEU A 152 -6.83 -3.42 15.19
CA LEU A 152 -5.96 -2.24 15.25
C LEU A 152 -6.38 -1.23 16.32
N ARG A 153 -7.36 -1.57 17.10
CA ARG A 153 -7.80 -0.77 18.25
C ARG A 153 -7.06 -1.21 19.50
N ALA A 154 -6.72 -0.24 20.32
CA ALA A 154 -6.14 -0.50 21.63
C ALA A 154 -7.18 -1.11 22.57
#